data_19b262132faef660e000e29a56650255
#
_entry.id   19b262132faef660e000e29a56650255
#
_cell.length_a   1.000
_cell.length_b   1.000
_cell.length_c   1.000
_cell.angle_alpha   90.00
_cell.angle_beta   90.00
_cell.angle_gamma   90.00
#
_symmetry.space_group_name_H-M   'P 1'
#
loop_
_entity.id
_entity.type
_entity.pdbx_description
1 polymer ?
#
loop_
_entity_poly.entity_id
_entity_poly.type
_entity_poly.pdbx_seq_one_letter_code
_entity_poly.pdbx_strand_id
1 'polypeptide(L)'
;MKKISILVILVSLVGLDVQAQGKLWSLRECCDYAVEHNISIKQQENQCRKQELELSTAKNSRLPDLSGSVGQNFSFGRGLTAENTYSNTNTSNTSIGLSTSVPLFTGFRIPNEIKLNQLNLEAATADLEKAKNDIRMQVAEAYVQILYDMEIADVARRQIEIDSAQVQRLEAFVDNGKAAEAELSQQKATLANSRLTATQAENNTRLAILSLTQLLELPTPDGFMIVKPTLDELVGLVGLDKLITPDQIYAEALGVKPEILSQQLKLKGSEHSIKIAQSANYPSLSLGGGLGTNYYTTSGFPSDKFGSQLKNNFSQYISLNLNIPIFNRFQTRNSIRSARIDLENQQLQLDNTKKTLYKEIQQVYYNALNAQEKEQSSADAVKSSKDAFQLMQAKYENGKATITEFNESKNNYLKSESDLVQARYENLYQHALIEFYRGKELNF
;
A
#
# COMPACT_ATOMS: atom_id res chain seq x y z
N MET A 1 38.12 38.00 -40.43
CA MET A 1 37.06 38.90 -39.98
C MET A 1 35.74 38.21 -40.31
N LYS A 2 35.18 37.47 -39.39
CA LYS A 2 33.81 36.87 -39.51
C LYS A 2 33.01 37.37 -38.34
N LYS A 3 31.95 38.08 -38.61
CA LYS A 3 31.01 38.67 -37.67
C LYS A 3 30.17 37.57 -37.05
N ILE A 4 30.27 37.43 -35.72
CA ILE A 4 29.40 36.57 -34.91
C ILE A 4 28.14 37.37 -34.62
N SER A 5 27.03 37.00 -35.24
CA SER A 5 25.68 37.52 -34.93
C SER A 5 25.16 36.77 -33.70
N ILE A 6 25.04 37.51 -32.61
CA ILE A 6 24.37 37.05 -31.38
C ILE A 6 22.86 37.15 -31.64
N LEU A 7 22.22 36.01 -31.81
CA LEU A 7 20.77 35.87 -31.85
C LEU A 7 20.26 35.84 -30.40
N VAL A 8 19.73 36.96 -29.92
CA VAL A 8 19.03 37.04 -28.64
C VAL A 8 17.65 36.42 -28.81
N ILE A 9 17.48 35.21 -28.35
CA ILE A 9 16.16 34.58 -28.23
C ILE A 9 15.50 35.15 -26.99
N LEU A 10 14.57 36.07 -27.23
CA LEU A 10 13.64 36.58 -26.23
C LEU A 10 12.64 35.44 -25.93
N VAL A 11 12.90 34.62 -24.93
CA VAL A 11 11.92 33.69 -24.40
C VAL A 11 10.88 34.54 -23.66
N SER A 12 9.76 34.81 -24.35
CA SER A 12 8.55 35.30 -23.72
C SER A 12 8.08 34.26 -22.72
N LEU A 13 8.34 34.49 -21.42
CA LEU A 13 7.60 33.90 -20.33
C LEU A 13 6.12 34.31 -20.50
N VAL A 14 5.38 33.50 -21.23
CA VAL A 14 3.93 33.48 -21.08
C VAL A 14 3.70 32.85 -19.72
N GLY A 15 3.52 33.67 -18.71
CA GLY A 15 2.96 33.26 -17.44
C GLY A 15 1.59 32.67 -17.76
N LEU A 16 1.53 31.34 -17.75
CA LEU A 16 0.29 30.62 -17.53
C LEU A 16 -0.10 30.96 -16.09
N ASP A 17 -0.83 32.04 -15.91
CA ASP A 17 -1.76 32.18 -14.80
C ASP A 17 -2.75 31.03 -14.93
N VAL A 18 -2.33 29.85 -14.43
CA VAL A 18 -3.28 28.81 -14.04
C VAL A 18 -4.09 29.45 -12.92
N GLN A 19 -5.19 30.14 -13.30
CA GLN A 19 -6.25 30.39 -12.36
C GLN A 19 -6.58 29.01 -11.76
N ALA A 20 -6.11 28.82 -10.53
CA ALA A 20 -6.52 27.73 -9.69
C ALA A 20 -7.99 27.95 -9.31
N GLN A 21 -8.90 27.80 -10.27
CA GLN A 21 -10.25 27.37 -9.94
C GLN A 21 -10.07 26.01 -9.30
N GLY A 22 -10.25 25.97 -7.98
CA GLY A 22 -10.06 24.75 -7.21
C GLY A 22 -10.85 23.62 -7.87
N LYS A 23 -10.13 22.64 -8.40
CA LYS A 23 -10.77 21.45 -8.97
C LYS A 23 -11.59 20.79 -7.87
N LEU A 24 -12.89 20.61 -8.10
CA LEU A 24 -13.74 19.79 -7.25
C LEU A 24 -13.41 18.31 -7.51
N TRP A 25 -13.00 17.62 -6.48
CA TRP A 25 -12.62 16.22 -6.56
C TRP A 25 -13.78 15.31 -6.11
N SER A 26 -14.21 14.42 -6.99
CA SER A 26 -15.11 13.32 -6.65
C SER A 26 -14.34 12.20 -5.96
N LEU A 27 -15.04 11.32 -5.24
CA LEU A 27 -14.43 10.14 -4.62
C LEU A 27 -13.69 9.28 -5.64
N ARG A 28 -14.29 9.04 -6.80
CA ARG A 28 -13.69 8.24 -7.87
C ARG A 28 -12.38 8.85 -8.36
N GLU A 29 -12.36 10.17 -8.63
CA GLU A 29 -11.14 10.86 -9.03
C GLU A 29 -10.04 10.79 -7.96
N CYS A 30 -10.42 10.91 -6.67
CA CYS A 30 -9.48 10.73 -5.56
C CYS A 30 -8.90 9.30 -5.54
N CYS A 31 -9.74 8.29 -5.68
CA CYS A 31 -9.31 6.88 -5.71
C CYS A 31 -8.37 6.59 -6.89
N ASP A 32 -8.73 7.05 -8.10
CA ASP A 32 -7.93 6.83 -9.30
C ASP A 32 -6.57 7.54 -9.20
N TYR A 33 -6.57 8.79 -8.73
CA TYR A 33 -5.35 9.56 -8.54
C TYR A 33 -4.44 8.94 -7.46
N ALA A 34 -5.01 8.49 -6.34
CA ALA A 34 -4.25 7.82 -5.29
C ALA A 34 -3.61 6.53 -5.80
N VAL A 35 -4.35 5.71 -6.57
CA VAL A 35 -3.83 4.47 -7.16
C VAL A 35 -2.64 4.74 -8.09
N GLU A 36 -2.62 5.87 -8.80
CA GLU A 36 -1.54 6.22 -9.72
C GLU A 36 -0.31 6.82 -9.00
N HIS A 37 -0.52 7.59 -7.93
CA HIS A 37 0.53 8.43 -7.34
C HIS A 37 1.04 7.94 -5.99
N ASN A 38 0.27 7.14 -5.24
CA ASN A 38 0.62 6.74 -3.89
C ASN A 38 1.94 5.96 -3.80
N ILE A 39 2.79 6.35 -2.86
CA ILE A 39 4.13 5.78 -2.66
C ILE A 39 4.07 4.29 -2.30
N SER A 40 3.10 3.86 -1.48
CA SER A 40 2.97 2.46 -1.09
C SER A 40 2.64 1.55 -2.28
N ILE A 41 1.82 2.02 -3.23
CA ILE A 41 1.51 1.31 -4.47
C ILE A 41 2.77 1.23 -5.35
N LYS A 42 3.51 2.32 -5.51
CA LYS A 42 4.79 2.33 -6.26
C LYS A 42 5.83 1.39 -5.66
N GLN A 43 5.89 1.28 -4.33
CA GLN A 43 6.75 0.29 -3.66
C GLN A 43 6.33 -1.15 -4.01
N GLN A 44 5.02 -1.43 -4.05
CA GLN A 44 4.51 -2.75 -4.41
C GLN A 44 4.71 -3.06 -5.91
N GLU A 45 4.60 -2.07 -6.79
CA GLU A 45 4.98 -2.20 -8.21
C GLU A 45 6.47 -2.55 -8.37
N ASN A 46 7.35 -1.90 -7.61
CA ASN A 46 8.77 -2.24 -7.61
C ASN A 46 9.02 -3.67 -7.10
N GLN A 47 8.20 -4.16 -6.16
CA GLN A 47 8.26 -5.57 -5.74
C GLN A 47 7.84 -6.52 -6.87
N CYS A 48 6.82 -6.19 -7.67
CA CYS A 48 6.47 -6.95 -8.86
C CYS A 48 7.63 -6.97 -9.88
N ARG A 49 8.24 -5.81 -10.17
CA ARG A 49 9.42 -5.73 -11.07
C ARG A 49 10.58 -6.57 -10.56
N LYS A 50 10.80 -6.63 -9.25
CA LYS A 50 11.82 -7.50 -8.65
C LYS A 50 11.51 -8.97 -8.92
N GLN A 51 10.25 -9.40 -8.76
CA GLN A 51 9.85 -10.77 -9.08
C GLN A 51 9.97 -11.10 -10.59
N GLU A 52 9.76 -10.13 -11.49
CA GLU A 52 10.03 -10.29 -12.92
C GLU A 52 11.52 -10.58 -13.19
N LEU A 53 12.42 -9.85 -12.51
CA LEU A 53 13.87 -10.09 -12.62
C LEU A 53 14.27 -11.46 -12.05
N GLU A 54 13.67 -11.90 -10.95
CA GLU A 54 13.90 -13.22 -10.37
C GLU A 54 13.43 -14.34 -11.33
N LEU A 55 12.26 -14.17 -11.96
CA LEU A 55 11.77 -15.08 -13.00
C LEU A 55 12.70 -15.09 -14.23
N SER A 56 13.18 -13.92 -14.67
CA SER A 56 14.15 -13.82 -15.76
C SER A 56 15.45 -14.55 -15.42
N THR A 57 15.96 -14.35 -14.21
CA THR A 57 17.16 -15.05 -13.70
C THR A 57 16.97 -16.56 -13.68
N ALA A 58 15.81 -17.04 -13.19
CA ALA A 58 15.48 -18.46 -13.20
C ALA A 58 15.39 -19.04 -14.62
N LYS A 59 14.81 -18.30 -15.58
CA LYS A 59 14.78 -18.70 -16.99
C LYS A 59 16.17 -18.75 -17.61
N ASN A 60 17.02 -17.77 -17.31
CA ASN A 60 18.38 -17.64 -17.85
C ASN A 60 19.37 -18.62 -17.22
N SER A 61 19.05 -19.25 -16.09
CA SER A 61 19.89 -20.28 -15.47
C SER A 61 20.13 -21.52 -16.35
N ARG A 62 19.44 -21.62 -17.49
CA ARG A 62 19.67 -22.64 -18.54
C ARG A 62 20.80 -22.28 -19.50
N LEU A 63 21.19 -21.02 -19.54
CA LEU A 63 22.19 -20.51 -20.48
C LEU A 63 23.59 -20.82 -19.95
N PRO A 64 24.59 -20.95 -20.87
CA PRO A 64 25.97 -21.03 -20.45
C PRO A 64 26.40 -19.73 -19.75
N ASP A 65 27.20 -19.85 -18.70
CA ASP A 65 27.96 -18.75 -18.14
C ASP A 65 29.26 -18.57 -18.91
N LEU A 66 29.90 -17.41 -18.77
CA LEU A 66 31.27 -17.15 -19.28
C LEU A 66 31.99 -16.36 -18.21
N SER A 67 33.12 -16.92 -17.74
CA SER A 67 33.95 -16.29 -16.74
C SER A 67 35.41 -16.21 -17.18
N GLY A 68 36.05 -15.07 -16.92
CA GLY A 68 37.47 -14.86 -17.10
C GLY A 68 38.19 -14.83 -15.76
N SER A 69 39.33 -15.48 -15.65
CA SER A 69 40.16 -15.49 -14.43
C SER A 69 41.62 -15.17 -14.76
N VAL A 70 42.25 -14.37 -13.91
CA VAL A 70 43.67 -14.16 -13.89
C VAL A 70 44.15 -14.40 -12.45
N GLY A 71 45.01 -15.36 -12.30
CA GLY A 71 45.54 -15.71 -10.99
C GLY A 71 47.09 -15.57 -10.96
N GLN A 72 47.63 -15.05 -9.87
CA GLN A 72 49.07 -15.04 -9.60
C GLN A 72 49.32 -15.80 -8.30
N ASN A 73 50.17 -16.83 -8.40
CA ASN A 73 50.55 -17.65 -7.25
C ASN A 73 52.06 -17.63 -7.06
N PHE A 74 52.50 -17.32 -5.86
CA PHE A 74 53.90 -17.45 -5.45
C PHE A 74 53.97 -18.58 -4.42
N SER A 75 54.88 -19.54 -4.67
CA SER A 75 55.14 -20.61 -3.73
C SER A 75 56.60 -20.60 -3.28
N PHE A 76 56.79 -20.65 -1.99
CA PHE A 76 58.10 -20.59 -1.36
C PHE A 76 58.33 -21.88 -0.55
N GLY A 77 59.46 -22.56 -0.75
CA GLY A 77 59.76 -23.76 0.00
C GLY A 77 60.54 -24.80 -0.79
N ARG A 78 60.47 -26.04 -0.33
CA ARG A 78 61.17 -27.15 -0.95
C ARG A 78 60.37 -27.77 -2.04
N GLY A 79 60.85 -27.77 -3.27
CA GLY A 79 60.21 -28.36 -4.45
C GLY A 79 61.10 -29.32 -5.19
N LEU A 80 60.50 -30.10 -6.07
CA LEU A 80 61.19 -31.03 -6.97
C LEU A 80 61.81 -30.22 -8.12
N THR A 81 63.08 -30.42 -8.41
CA THR A 81 63.82 -29.86 -9.56
C THR A 81 63.62 -30.72 -10.81
N ALA A 82 64.07 -30.17 -11.97
CA ALA A 82 64.05 -30.89 -13.23
C ALA A 82 64.89 -32.20 -13.18
N GLU A 83 65.94 -32.26 -12.35
CA GLU A 83 66.79 -33.40 -12.13
C GLU A 83 66.22 -34.42 -11.11
N ASN A 84 64.94 -34.29 -10.76
CA ASN A 84 64.25 -35.16 -9.80
C ASN A 84 64.84 -35.13 -8.38
N THR A 85 65.50 -34.03 -8.00
CA THR A 85 66.03 -33.80 -6.67
C THR A 85 65.24 -32.72 -5.92
N TYR A 86 65.19 -32.79 -4.59
CA TYR A 86 64.50 -31.75 -3.78
C TYR A 86 65.47 -30.63 -3.41
N SER A 87 65.13 -29.40 -3.80
CA SER A 87 65.81 -28.18 -3.38
C SER A 87 64.88 -27.10 -2.90
N ASN A 88 65.38 -26.07 -2.23
CA ASN A 88 64.62 -24.88 -1.91
C ASN A 88 64.38 -24.07 -3.20
N THR A 89 63.14 -24.00 -3.66
CA THR A 89 62.74 -23.31 -4.88
C THR A 89 61.63 -22.33 -4.62
N ASN A 90 61.72 -21.16 -5.15
CA ASN A 90 60.59 -20.23 -5.21
C ASN A 90 60.00 -20.25 -6.61
N THR A 91 58.70 -20.42 -6.69
CA THR A 91 58.01 -20.47 -7.98
C THR A 91 56.98 -19.36 -8.07
N SER A 92 56.81 -18.82 -9.26
CA SER A 92 55.82 -17.84 -9.61
C SER A 92 54.99 -18.37 -10.79
N ASN A 93 53.70 -18.44 -10.63
CA ASN A 93 52.81 -18.93 -11.67
C ASN A 93 51.66 -17.90 -11.89
N THR A 94 51.61 -17.33 -13.10
CA THR A 94 50.55 -16.49 -13.58
C THR A 94 49.65 -17.36 -14.46
N SER A 95 48.38 -17.56 -14.09
CA SER A 95 47.39 -18.29 -14.88
C SER A 95 46.37 -17.33 -15.45
N ILE A 96 46.03 -17.51 -16.72
CA ILE A 96 44.95 -16.76 -17.42
C ILE A 96 44.01 -17.77 -18.03
N GLY A 97 42.71 -17.62 -17.75
CA GLY A 97 41.71 -18.56 -18.24
C GLY A 97 40.37 -17.92 -18.57
N LEU A 98 39.69 -18.53 -19.53
CA LEU A 98 38.28 -18.33 -19.81
C LEU A 98 37.58 -19.67 -19.60
N SER A 99 36.45 -19.67 -18.90
CA SER A 99 35.67 -20.88 -18.69
C SER A 99 34.18 -20.63 -18.90
N THR A 100 33.49 -21.61 -19.39
CA THR A 100 32.04 -21.63 -19.59
C THR A 100 31.48 -22.93 -19.07
N SER A 101 30.26 -22.89 -18.54
CA SER A 101 29.52 -24.06 -18.11
C SER A 101 28.04 -23.90 -18.42
N VAL A 102 27.41 -24.97 -18.88
CA VAL A 102 25.97 -25.01 -19.11
C VAL A 102 25.37 -26.24 -18.45
N PRO A 103 24.32 -26.10 -17.63
CA PRO A 103 23.61 -27.23 -17.04
C PRO A 103 22.75 -27.92 -18.11
N LEU A 104 23.03 -29.19 -18.42
CA LEU A 104 22.23 -30.00 -19.36
C LEU A 104 21.06 -30.69 -18.64
N PHE A 105 21.29 -31.14 -17.39
CA PHE A 105 20.27 -31.75 -16.54
C PHE A 105 20.56 -31.47 -15.07
N THR A 106 19.55 -31.04 -14.32
CA THR A 106 19.67 -30.65 -12.90
C THR A 106 18.64 -31.35 -12.02
N GLY A 107 18.25 -32.59 -12.35
CA GLY A 107 17.23 -33.29 -11.59
C GLY A 107 15.86 -32.61 -11.58
N PHE A 108 15.50 -31.90 -12.65
CA PHE A 108 14.29 -31.09 -12.78
C PHE A 108 14.25 -29.85 -11.86
N ARG A 109 15.36 -29.43 -11.26
CA ARG A 109 15.44 -28.24 -10.39
C ARG A 109 15.06 -26.98 -11.17
N ILE A 110 15.72 -26.69 -12.29
CA ILE A 110 15.51 -25.46 -13.07
C ILE A 110 14.04 -25.30 -13.54
N PRO A 111 13.39 -26.31 -14.16
CA PRO A 111 11.97 -26.19 -14.52
C PRO A 111 11.04 -25.86 -13.34
N ASN A 112 11.30 -26.44 -12.16
CA ASN A 112 10.50 -26.15 -10.96
C ASN A 112 10.81 -24.77 -10.36
N GLU A 113 12.06 -24.30 -10.40
CA GLU A 113 12.44 -22.94 -10.01
C GLU A 113 11.76 -21.89 -10.91
N ILE A 114 11.71 -22.12 -12.23
CA ILE A 114 11.00 -21.23 -13.14
C ILE A 114 9.51 -21.19 -12.82
N LYS A 115 8.89 -22.35 -12.55
CA LYS A 115 7.47 -22.40 -12.20
C LYS A 115 7.18 -21.75 -10.85
N LEU A 116 8.04 -21.94 -9.85
CA LEU A 116 7.97 -21.27 -8.57
C LEU A 116 8.03 -19.75 -8.75
N ASN A 117 9.02 -19.22 -9.46
CA ASN A 117 9.17 -17.78 -9.68
C ASN A 117 8.03 -17.20 -10.53
N GLN A 118 7.45 -17.98 -11.46
CA GLN A 118 6.24 -17.57 -12.16
C GLN A 118 5.06 -17.40 -11.21
N LEU A 119 4.83 -18.36 -10.31
CA LEU A 119 3.76 -18.29 -9.30
C LEU A 119 4.00 -17.16 -8.28
N ASN A 120 5.26 -16.89 -7.93
CA ASN A 120 5.62 -15.77 -7.07
C ASN A 120 5.32 -14.42 -7.75
N LEU A 121 5.57 -14.28 -9.04
CA LEU A 121 5.22 -13.07 -9.80
C LEU A 121 3.69 -12.89 -9.86
N GLU A 122 2.95 -13.96 -10.15
CA GLU A 122 1.49 -13.94 -10.15
C GLU A 122 0.94 -13.56 -8.75
N ALA A 123 1.54 -14.10 -7.66
CA ALA A 123 1.19 -13.74 -6.29
C ALA A 123 1.50 -12.28 -5.95
N ALA A 124 2.66 -11.77 -6.39
CA ALA A 124 3.03 -10.36 -6.18
C ALA A 124 2.10 -9.41 -6.94
N THR A 125 1.62 -9.79 -8.13
CA THR A 125 0.60 -9.03 -8.87
C THR A 125 -0.73 -9.01 -8.12
N ALA A 126 -1.14 -10.11 -7.50
CA ALA A 126 -2.33 -10.15 -6.64
C ALA A 126 -2.14 -9.30 -5.36
N ASP A 127 -0.94 -9.32 -4.75
CA ASP A 127 -0.61 -8.47 -3.61
C ASP A 127 -0.64 -6.98 -3.99
N LEU A 128 -0.25 -6.61 -5.22
CA LEU A 128 -0.38 -5.24 -5.76
C LEU A 128 -1.86 -4.82 -5.88
N GLU A 129 -2.72 -5.68 -6.41
CA GLU A 129 -4.17 -5.39 -6.49
C GLU A 129 -4.80 -5.25 -5.09
N LYS A 130 -4.34 -6.05 -4.11
CA LYS A 130 -4.74 -5.87 -2.72
C LYS A 130 -4.31 -4.49 -2.21
N ALA A 131 -3.08 -4.08 -2.42
CA ALA A 131 -2.59 -2.77 -1.98
C ALA A 131 -3.38 -1.61 -2.61
N LYS A 132 -3.75 -1.71 -3.89
CA LYS A 132 -4.64 -0.73 -4.54
C LYS A 132 -6.02 -0.68 -3.87
N ASN A 133 -6.59 -1.83 -3.53
CA ASN A 133 -7.86 -1.91 -2.83
C ASN A 133 -7.79 -1.31 -1.41
N ASP A 134 -6.69 -1.56 -0.69
CA ASP A 134 -6.46 -0.99 0.65
C ASP A 134 -6.39 0.55 0.58
N ILE A 135 -5.71 1.11 -0.42
CA ILE A 135 -5.64 2.57 -0.64
C ILE A 135 -7.01 3.14 -1.03
N ARG A 136 -7.78 2.47 -1.89
CA ARG A 136 -9.15 2.92 -2.22
C ARG A 136 -10.04 3.00 -0.99
N MET A 137 -9.96 2.01 -0.09
CA MET A 137 -10.72 2.04 1.18
C MET A 137 -10.27 3.20 2.08
N GLN A 138 -8.96 3.43 2.23
CA GLN A 138 -8.44 4.55 3.03
C GLN A 138 -8.85 5.92 2.46
N VAL A 139 -8.83 6.08 1.14
CA VAL A 139 -9.28 7.29 0.46
C VAL A 139 -10.77 7.51 0.69
N ALA A 140 -11.60 6.45 0.57
CA ALA A 140 -13.04 6.54 0.81
C ALA A 140 -13.36 6.93 2.26
N GLU A 141 -12.68 6.32 3.23
CA GLU A 141 -12.81 6.67 4.65
C GLU A 141 -12.45 8.14 4.91
N ALA A 142 -11.30 8.60 4.41
CA ALA A 142 -10.86 9.98 4.56
C ALA A 142 -11.81 10.97 3.85
N TYR A 143 -12.36 10.61 2.69
CA TYR A 143 -13.33 11.41 1.96
C TYR A 143 -14.64 11.58 2.75
N VAL A 144 -15.17 10.49 3.30
CA VAL A 144 -16.38 10.52 4.16
C VAL A 144 -16.13 11.33 5.43
N GLN A 145 -14.94 11.22 6.02
CA GLN A 145 -14.57 12.03 7.18
C GLN A 145 -14.60 13.52 6.87
N ILE A 146 -14.11 13.95 5.71
CA ILE A 146 -14.20 15.37 5.30
C ILE A 146 -15.66 15.80 5.16
N LEU A 147 -16.51 14.98 4.52
CA LEU A 147 -17.94 15.29 4.37
C LEU A 147 -18.61 15.48 5.73
N TYR A 148 -18.33 14.57 6.66
CA TYR A 148 -18.82 14.65 8.03
C TYR A 148 -18.34 15.95 8.73
N ASP A 149 -17.05 16.24 8.71
CA ASP A 149 -16.48 17.42 9.38
C ASP A 149 -16.99 18.72 8.78
N MET A 150 -17.23 18.78 7.46
CA MET A 150 -17.87 19.92 6.79
C MET A 150 -19.29 20.17 7.31
N GLU A 151 -20.09 19.13 7.46
CA GLU A 151 -21.46 19.25 8.00
C GLU A 151 -21.45 19.69 9.45
N ILE A 152 -20.55 19.16 10.28
CA ILE A 152 -20.41 19.60 11.68
C ILE A 152 -19.99 21.07 11.75
N ALA A 153 -19.11 21.55 10.87
CA ALA A 153 -18.75 22.96 10.79
C ALA A 153 -19.97 23.83 10.41
N ASP A 154 -20.81 23.35 9.48
CA ASP A 154 -22.04 24.04 9.08
C ASP A 154 -23.05 24.10 10.24
N VAL A 155 -23.22 23.02 11.03
CA VAL A 155 -24.04 23.04 12.26
C VAL A 155 -23.51 24.06 13.27
N ALA A 156 -22.19 24.08 13.49
CA ALA A 156 -21.56 25.01 14.43
C ALA A 156 -21.69 26.49 13.98
N ARG A 157 -21.64 26.76 12.68
CA ARG A 157 -21.92 28.12 12.14
C ARG A 157 -23.36 28.54 12.39
N ARG A 158 -24.35 27.67 12.14
CA ARG A 158 -25.75 27.95 12.46
C ARG A 158 -25.96 28.24 13.95
N GLN A 159 -25.22 27.54 14.83
CA GLN A 159 -25.24 27.82 16.27
C GLN A 159 -24.77 29.25 16.58
N ILE A 160 -23.68 29.72 15.94
CA ILE A 160 -23.21 31.11 16.10
C ILE A 160 -24.28 32.12 15.67
N GLU A 161 -24.97 31.87 14.57
CA GLU A 161 -26.04 32.75 14.07
C GLU A 161 -27.19 32.87 15.09
N ILE A 162 -27.65 31.71 15.64
CA ILE A 162 -28.70 31.69 16.68
C ILE A 162 -28.24 32.44 17.95
N ASP A 163 -27.02 32.16 18.43
CA ASP A 163 -26.51 32.78 19.66
C ASP A 163 -26.23 34.26 19.48
N SER A 164 -25.77 34.70 18.30
CA SER A 164 -25.55 36.11 17.95
C SER A 164 -26.86 36.89 17.92
N ALA A 165 -27.91 36.36 17.29
CA ALA A 165 -29.24 36.95 17.27
C ALA A 165 -29.81 37.09 18.72
N GLN A 166 -29.55 36.06 19.54
CA GLN A 166 -30.01 36.08 20.93
C GLN A 166 -29.25 37.12 21.81
N VAL A 167 -27.94 37.31 21.59
CA VAL A 167 -27.19 38.40 22.27
C VAL A 167 -27.74 39.76 21.88
N GLN A 168 -27.94 40.02 20.58
CA GLN A 168 -28.50 41.31 20.09
C GLN A 168 -29.87 41.59 20.69
N ARG A 169 -30.73 40.59 20.83
CA ARG A 169 -32.03 40.71 21.44
C ARG A 169 -31.93 41.07 22.94
N LEU A 170 -31.05 40.36 23.68
CA LEU A 170 -30.85 40.61 25.10
C LEU A 170 -30.22 42.00 25.37
N GLU A 171 -29.30 42.47 24.51
CA GLU A 171 -28.75 43.81 24.56
C GLU A 171 -29.89 44.87 24.52
N ALA A 172 -30.79 44.75 23.52
CA ALA A 172 -31.94 45.63 23.42
C ALA A 172 -32.90 45.54 24.62
N PHE A 173 -33.02 44.38 25.26
CA PHE A 173 -33.86 44.22 26.46
C PHE A 173 -33.22 44.83 27.69
N VAL A 174 -31.91 44.68 27.90
CA VAL A 174 -31.16 45.31 28.98
C VAL A 174 -31.20 46.83 28.87
N ASP A 175 -30.97 47.39 27.67
CA ASP A 175 -31.03 48.82 27.43
C ASP A 175 -32.40 49.42 27.74
N ASN A 176 -33.48 48.64 27.60
CA ASN A 176 -34.84 49.04 27.95
C ASN A 176 -35.27 48.59 29.34
N GLY A 177 -34.37 48.07 30.17
CA GLY A 177 -34.65 47.64 31.58
C GLY A 177 -35.54 46.39 31.67
N LYS A 178 -35.66 45.58 30.59
CA LYS A 178 -36.54 44.41 30.51
C LYS A 178 -35.83 43.07 30.79
N ALA A 179 -34.51 43.05 30.83
CA ALA A 179 -33.70 41.88 31.15
C ALA A 179 -32.56 42.25 32.10
N ALA A 180 -32.03 41.28 32.84
CA ALA A 180 -30.90 41.46 33.72
C ALA A 180 -29.55 41.44 32.95
N GLU A 181 -28.61 42.29 33.34
CA GLU A 181 -27.26 42.32 32.75
C GLU A 181 -26.53 40.98 32.93
N ALA A 182 -26.85 40.20 33.98
CA ALA A 182 -26.33 38.86 34.21
C ALA A 182 -26.75 37.87 33.10
N GLU A 183 -27.98 37.98 32.59
CA GLU A 183 -28.46 37.13 31.47
C GLU A 183 -27.73 37.46 30.17
N LEU A 184 -27.50 38.74 29.89
CA LEU A 184 -26.72 39.18 28.76
C LEU A 184 -25.27 38.67 28.85
N SER A 185 -24.64 38.79 30.02
CA SER A 185 -23.28 38.30 30.21
C SER A 185 -23.17 36.79 30.02
N GLN A 186 -24.15 36.03 30.54
CA GLN A 186 -24.25 34.59 30.31
C GLN A 186 -24.39 34.22 28.83
N GLN A 187 -25.22 34.95 28.06
CA GLN A 187 -25.41 34.70 26.64
C GLN A 187 -24.18 35.09 25.79
N LYS A 188 -23.48 36.17 26.19
CA LYS A 188 -22.18 36.52 25.56
C LYS A 188 -21.14 35.42 25.78
N ALA A 189 -21.11 34.81 26.98
CA ALA A 189 -20.24 33.63 27.22
C ALA A 189 -20.64 32.43 26.37
N THR A 190 -21.94 32.17 26.21
CA THR A 190 -22.47 31.13 25.32
C THR A 190 -22.03 31.36 23.87
N LEU A 191 -22.18 32.58 23.34
CA LEU A 191 -21.73 32.93 21.99
C LEU A 191 -20.20 32.76 21.80
N ALA A 192 -19.41 33.13 22.82
CA ALA A 192 -17.96 32.92 22.77
C ALA A 192 -17.59 31.42 22.68
N ASN A 193 -18.29 30.56 23.42
CA ASN A 193 -18.12 29.10 23.36
C ASN A 193 -18.56 28.55 22.01
N SER A 194 -19.64 29.03 21.40
CA SER A 194 -20.11 28.63 20.08
C SER A 194 -19.08 28.99 18.98
N ARG A 195 -18.45 30.17 19.10
CA ARG A 195 -17.35 30.57 18.19
C ARG A 195 -16.14 29.64 18.32
N LEU A 196 -15.78 29.27 19.55
CA LEU A 196 -14.69 28.31 19.81
C LEU A 196 -15.01 26.95 19.16
N THR A 197 -16.22 26.45 19.35
CA THR A 197 -16.69 25.18 18.77
C THR A 197 -16.63 25.21 17.24
N ALA A 198 -17.08 26.30 16.61
CA ALA A 198 -17.02 26.46 15.17
C ALA A 198 -15.56 26.50 14.66
N THR A 199 -14.67 27.22 15.35
CA THR A 199 -13.24 27.26 15.01
C THR A 199 -12.62 25.85 15.10
N GLN A 200 -12.99 25.07 16.12
CA GLN A 200 -12.52 23.69 16.25
C GLN A 200 -13.04 22.80 15.14
N ALA A 201 -14.32 22.90 14.76
CA ALA A 201 -14.92 22.14 13.66
C ALA A 201 -14.29 22.49 12.31
N GLU A 202 -14.04 23.78 12.03
CA GLU A 202 -13.33 24.20 10.84
C GLU A 202 -11.88 23.70 10.79
N ASN A 203 -11.21 23.68 11.94
CA ASN A 203 -9.87 23.10 12.03
C ASN A 203 -9.87 21.58 11.77
N ASN A 204 -10.85 20.84 12.29
CA ASN A 204 -11.01 19.41 12.02
C ASN A 204 -11.21 19.16 10.54
N THR A 205 -12.04 19.93 9.85
CA THR A 205 -12.22 19.86 8.39
C THR A 205 -10.87 20.06 7.66
N ARG A 206 -10.07 21.04 8.06
CA ARG A 206 -8.74 21.27 7.46
C ARG A 206 -7.79 20.10 7.70
N LEU A 207 -7.79 19.51 8.89
CA LEU A 207 -6.97 18.33 9.21
C LEU A 207 -7.42 17.08 8.42
N ALA A 208 -8.72 16.90 8.24
CA ALA A 208 -9.26 15.82 7.41
C ALA A 208 -8.84 15.99 5.92
N ILE A 209 -8.92 17.22 5.39
CA ILE A 209 -8.42 17.56 4.05
C ILE A 209 -6.92 17.27 3.94
N LEU A 210 -6.11 17.67 4.94
CA LEU A 210 -4.69 17.38 4.96
C LEU A 210 -4.42 15.87 4.92
N SER A 211 -5.18 15.07 5.67
CA SER A 211 -5.04 13.61 5.68
C SER A 211 -5.35 12.99 4.32
N LEU A 212 -6.41 13.44 3.65
CA LEU A 212 -6.75 12.95 2.29
C LEU A 212 -5.70 13.40 1.28
N THR A 213 -5.28 14.66 1.28
CA THR A 213 -4.27 15.17 0.34
C THR A 213 -2.92 14.46 0.50
N GLN A 214 -2.58 14.03 1.72
CA GLN A 214 -1.40 13.20 1.97
C GLN A 214 -1.54 11.80 1.36
N LEU A 215 -2.72 11.16 1.45
CA LEU A 215 -2.98 9.86 0.78
C LEU A 215 -2.88 9.99 -0.75
N LEU A 216 -3.26 11.14 -1.29
CA LEU A 216 -3.16 11.49 -2.70
C LEU A 216 -1.73 11.90 -3.12
N GLU A 217 -0.77 12.02 -2.19
CA GLU A 217 0.60 12.53 -2.44
C GLU A 217 0.61 13.94 -3.06
N LEU A 218 -0.38 14.78 -2.73
CA LEU A 218 -0.40 16.16 -3.19
C LEU A 218 0.58 17.01 -2.38
N PRO A 219 1.30 17.95 -3.01
CA PRO A 219 2.35 18.74 -2.34
C PRO A 219 1.78 19.74 -1.32
N THR A 220 0.53 20.18 -1.48
CA THR A 220 -0.16 21.13 -0.61
C THR A 220 -1.65 20.83 -0.57
N PRO A 221 -2.33 21.04 0.57
CA PRO A 221 -3.79 20.97 0.67
C PRO A 221 -4.48 22.23 0.13
N ASP A 222 -3.74 23.30 -0.23
CA ASP A 222 -4.29 24.57 -0.63
C ASP A 222 -5.09 24.46 -1.93
N GLY A 223 -6.34 24.97 -1.90
CA GLY A 223 -7.25 24.90 -3.03
C GLY A 223 -7.87 23.54 -3.30
N PHE A 224 -7.60 22.52 -2.46
CA PHE A 224 -8.24 21.22 -2.56
C PHE A 224 -9.69 21.31 -2.04
N MET A 225 -10.64 20.90 -2.87
CA MET A 225 -12.06 20.88 -2.56
C MET A 225 -12.67 19.58 -3.05
N ILE A 226 -13.57 18.99 -2.25
CA ILE A 226 -14.31 17.80 -2.62
C ILE A 226 -15.73 18.12 -3.07
N VAL A 227 -16.31 17.23 -3.88
CA VAL A 227 -17.73 17.29 -4.24
C VAL A 227 -18.54 16.87 -3.02
N LYS A 228 -19.49 17.73 -2.59
CA LYS A 228 -20.46 17.41 -1.54
C LYS A 228 -21.71 16.85 -2.20
N PRO A 229 -22.03 15.55 -2.04
CA PRO A 229 -23.25 14.98 -2.60
C PRO A 229 -24.49 15.61 -1.96
N THR A 230 -25.56 15.71 -2.72
CA THR A 230 -26.85 16.19 -2.19
C THR A 230 -27.50 15.11 -1.31
N LEU A 231 -28.35 15.53 -0.37
CA LEU A 231 -29.10 14.61 0.51
C LEU A 231 -29.93 13.58 -0.28
N ASP A 232 -30.52 13.98 -1.41
CA ASP A 232 -31.31 13.10 -2.25
C ASP A 232 -30.47 12.03 -2.95
N GLU A 233 -29.23 12.39 -3.35
CA GLU A 233 -28.25 11.45 -3.89
C GLU A 233 -27.83 10.42 -2.84
N LEU A 234 -27.56 10.88 -1.60
CA LEU A 234 -27.19 10.00 -0.48
C LEU A 234 -28.29 8.98 -0.13
N VAL A 235 -29.56 9.41 -0.12
CA VAL A 235 -30.72 8.52 0.15
C VAL A 235 -30.91 7.51 -0.98
N GLY A 236 -30.66 7.89 -2.22
CA GLY A 236 -30.78 7.00 -3.39
C GLY A 236 -29.69 5.91 -3.45
N LEU A 237 -28.54 6.15 -2.84
CA LEU A 237 -27.40 5.22 -2.82
C LEU A 237 -27.53 4.14 -1.76
N VAL A 238 -28.17 4.45 -0.62
CA VAL A 238 -28.49 3.48 0.42
C VAL A 238 -29.85 2.84 0.11
N GLY A 239 -29.84 1.88 -0.81
CA GLY A 239 -31.05 1.12 -1.15
C GLY A 239 -31.63 0.43 0.09
N LEU A 240 -32.96 0.47 0.23
CA LEU A 240 -33.72 -0.28 1.27
C LEU A 240 -33.65 -1.80 1.09
N ASP A 241 -32.73 -2.30 0.27
CA ASP A 241 -32.53 -3.73 0.05
C ASP A 241 -32.07 -4.41 1.33
N LYS A 242 -32.69 -5.54 1.65
CA LYS A 242 -32.30 -6.39 2.76
C LYS A 242 -30.77 -6.67 2.62
N LEU A 243 -30.01 -6.30 3.63
CA LEU A 243 -28.60 -6.65 3.69
C LEU A 243 -28.44 -8.16 3.43
N ILE A 244 -27.63 -8.48 2.45
CA ILE A 244 -27.25 -9.85 2.11
C ILE A 244 -26.48 -10.44 3.30
N THR A 245 -26.69 -11.71 3.61
CA THR A 245 -26.06 -12.34 4.80
C THR A 245 -24.53 -12.35 4.69
N PRO A 246 -23.78 -12.28 5.82
CA PRO A 246 -22.31 -12.33 5.81
C PRO A 246 -21.76 -13.56 5.08
N ASP A 247 -22.45 -14.70 5.16
CA ASP A 247 -22.02 -15.94 4.51
C ASP A 247 -22.09 -15.84 2.99
N GLN A 248 -23.10 -15.16 2.45
CA GLN A 248 -23.22 -14.93 1.01
C GLN A 248 -22.16 -13.94 0.51
N ILE A 249 -21.94 -12.84 1.25
CA ILE A 249 -20.88 -11.88 0.92
C ILE A 249 -19.51 -12.57 0.94
N TYR A 250 -19.25 -13.41 1.93
CA TYR A 250 -18.01 -14.16 2.03
C TYR A 250 -17.83 -15.16 0.88
N ALA A 251 -18.87 -15.85 0.47
CA ALA A 251 -18.80 -16.77 -0.67
C ALA A 251 -18.45 -16.04 -1.98
N GLU A 252 -19.01 -14.85 -2.22
CA GLU A 252 -18.65 -13.99 -3.35
C GLU A 252 -17.21 -13.49 -3.22
N ALA A 253 -16.82 -13.00 -2.04
CA ALA A 253 -15.49 -12.45 -1.76
C ALA A 253 -14.35 -13.45 -1.97
N LEU A 254 -14.53 -14.73 -1.63
CA LEU A 254 -13.53 -15.78 -1.84
C LEU A 254 -13.07 -15.90 -3.29
N GLY A 255 -13.96 -15.62 -4.25
CA GLY A 255 -13.64 -15.68 -5.69
C GLY A 255 -12.99 -14.41 -6.26
N VAL A 256 -13.14 -13.27 -5.58
CA VAL A 256 -12.77 -11.95 -6.12
C VAL A 256 -11.58 -11.32 -5.39
N LYS A 257 -11.41 -11.61 -4.10
CA LYS A 257 -10.40 -10.93 -3.28
C LYS A 257 -8.98 -11.36 -3.61
N PRO A 258 -8.09 -10.40 -3.96
CA PRO A 258 -6.75 -10.70 -4.42
C PRO A 258 -5.85 -11.31 -3.34
N GLU A 259 -6.09 -11.04 -2.06
CA GLU A 259 -5.35 -11.66 -0.95
C GLU A 259 -5.56 -13.17 -0.88
N ILE A 260 -6.73 -13.67 -1.22
CA ILE A 260 -7.00 -15.12 -1.28
C ILE A 260 -6.26 -15.74 -2.48
N LEU A 261 -6.31 -15.09 -3.64
CA LEU A 261 -5.60 -15.52 -4.83
C LEU A 261 -4.07 -15.58 -4.58
N SER A 262 -3.50 -14.54 -3.97
CA SER A 262 -2.08 -14.49 -3.61
C SER A 262 -1.67 -15.68 -2.74
N GLN A 263 -2.43 -15.97 -1.68
CA GLN A 263 -2.12 -17.11 -0.79
C GLN A 263 -2.26 -18.46 -1.49
N GLN A 264 -3.24 -18.63 -2.38
CA GLN A 264 -3.39 -19.84 -3.18
C GLN A 264 -2.20 -20.05 -4.14
N LEU A 265 -1.70 -18.96 -4.76
CA LEU A 265 -0.54 -19.01 -5.64
C LEU A 265 0.74 -19.35 -4.86
N LYS A 266 0.93 -18.76 -3.67
CA LYS A 266 2.04 -19.07 -2.76
C LYS A 266 1.99 -20.53 -2.29
N LEU A 267 0.80 -21.07 -2.03
CA LEU A 267 0.61 -22.49 -1.68
C LEU A 267 1.06 -23.40 -2.84
N LYS A 268 0.63 -23.12 -4.06
CA LYS A 268 1.10 -23.85 -5.25
C LYS A 268 2.62 -23.71 -5.44
N GLY A 269 3.19 -22.55 -5.13
CA GLY A 269 4.64 -22.33 -5.13
C GLY A 269 5.37 -23.25 -4.16
N SER A 270 4.84 -23.44 -2.95
CA SER A 270 5.42 -24.33 -1.94
C SER A 270 5.44 -25.81 -2.40
N GLU A 271 4.49 -26.26 -3.23
CA GLU A 271 4.53 -27.58 -3.86
C GLU A 271 5.74 -27.72 -4.82
N HIS A 272 6.06 -26.68 -5.57
CA HIS A 272 7.24 -26.65 -6.42
C HIS A 272 8.54 -26.58 -5.60
N SER A 273 8.54 -25.93 -4.44
CA SER A 273 9.68 -25.92 -3.52
C SER A 273 10.02 -27.33 -3.02
N ILE A 274 9.02 -28.18 -2.76
CA ILE A 274 9.24 -29.60 -2.45
C ILE A 274 9.93 -30.32 -3.61
N LYS A 275 9.47 -30.10 -4.86
CA LYS A 275 10.07 -30.71 -6.05
C LYS A 275 11.51 -30.23 -6.28
N ILE A 276 11.80 -28.96 -5.97
CA ILE A 276 13.15 -28.39 -5.99
C ILE A 276 14.03 -29.08 -4.96
N ALA A 277 13.55 -29.27 -3.72
CA ALA A 277 14.29 -30.01 -2.71
C ALA A 277 14.52 -31.51 -3.11
N GLN A 278 13.54 -32.13 -3.76
CA GLN A 278 13.65 -33.50 -4.27
C GLN A 278 14.66 -33.64 -5.40
N SER A 279 14.91 -32.56 -6.16
CA SER A 279 15.84 -32.57 -7.30
C SER A 279 17.27 -32.96 -6.89
N ALA A 280 17.65 -32.68 -5.63
CA ALA A 280 18.96 -33.05 -5.08
C ALA A 280 19.16 -34.56 -4.90
N ASN A 281 18.14 -35.39 -5.11
CA ASN A 281 18.28 -36.88 -5.14
C ASN A 281 18.62 -37.39 -6.55
N TYR A 282 18.48 -36.59 -7.58
CA TYR A 282 18.74 -37.00 -8.96
C TYR A 282 20.14 -36.63 -9.41
N PRO A 283 20.71 -37.35 -10.38
CA PRO A 283 21.97 -36.97 -11.01
C PRO A 283 21.87 -35.57 -11.62
N SER A 284 23.01 -34.87 -11.70
CA SER A 284 23.13 -33.64 -12.48
C SER A 284 24.20 -33.78 -13.55
N LEU A 285 23.96 -33.22 -14.73
CA LEU A 285 24.84 -33.27 -15.89
C LEU A 285 25.11 -31.83 -16.33
N SER A 286 26.40 -31.48 -16.48
CA SER A 286 26.84 -30.20 -17.02
C SER A 286 27.89 -30.39 -18.10
N LEU A 287 27.85 -29.50 -19.09
CA LEU A 287 28.87 -29.39 -20.15
C LEU A 287 29.71 -28.15 -19.78
N GLY A 288 31.02 -28.35 -19.67
CA GLY A 288 31.98 -27.28 -19.44
C GLY A 288 32.96 -27.14 -20.59
N GLY A 289 33.54 -25.99 -20.75
CA GLY A 289 34.61 -25.74 -21.68
C GLY A 289 35.49 -24.59 -21.25
N GLY A 290 36.73 -24.56 -21.67
CA GLY A 290 37.60 -23.47 -21.34
C GLY A 290 38.87 -23.36 -22.19
N LEU A 291 39.41 -22.16 -22.15
CA LEU A 291 40.70 -21.80 -22.70
C LEU A 291 41.59 -21.36 -21.58
N GLY A 292 42.86 -21.80 -21.57
CA GLY A 292 43.78 -21.41 -20.52
C GLY A 292 45.23 -21.30 -21.04
N THR A 293 45.98 -20.47 -20.34
CA THR A 293 47.44 -20.40 -20.51
C THR A 293 48.07 -20.01 -19.22
N ASN A 294 49.34 -20.25 -19.06
CA ASN A 294 50.08 -19.86 -17.87
C ASN A 294 51.50 -19.44 -18.19
N TYR A 295 52.04 -18.58 -17.34
CA TYR A 295 53.46 -18.21 -17.24
C TYR A 295 53.99 -18.72 -15.92
N TYR A 296 55.08 -19.51 -16.00
CA TYR A 296 55.67 -20.15 -14.84
C TYR A 296 57.17 -19.88 -14.79
N THR A 297 57.68 -19.48 -13.62
CA THR A 297 59.09 -19.33 -13.36
C THR A 297 59.48 -20.02 -12.07
N THR A 298 60.71 -20.55 -12.05
CA THR A 298 61.32 -21.17 -10.88
C THR A 298 62.64 -20.47 -10.59
N SER A 299 62.87 -20.05 -9.35
CA SER A 299 64.14 -19.43 -8.94
C SER A 299 65.31 -20.40 -9.14
N GLY A 300 66.39 -19.91 -9.77
CA GLY A 300 67.57 -20.71 -10.06
C GLY A 300 67.56 -21.50 -11.36
N PHE A 301 66.43 -21.42 -12.12
CA PHE A 301 66.30 -22.10 -13.43
C PHE A 301 65.95 -21.09 -14.53
N PRO A 302 66.53 -21.25 -15.74
CA PRO A 302 66.15 -20.44 -16.89
C PRO A 302 64.67 -20.69 -17.23
N SER A 303 63.94 -19.60 -17.51
CA SER A 303 62.57 -19.66 -17.99
C SER A 303 62.41 -18.95 -19.31
N ASP A 304 61.56 -19.48 -20.17
CA ASP A 304 61.18 -18.84 -21.42
C ASP A 304 60.53 -17.48 -21.19
N LYS A 305 60.65 -16.60 -22.21
CA LYS A 305 60.03 -15.27 -22.17
C LYS A 305 58.49 -15.42 -21.97
N PHE A 306 57.90 -14.45 -21.26
CA PHE A 306 56.48 -14.38 -20.97
C PHE A 306 55.59 -14.71 -22.18
N GLY A 307 55.77 -13.99 -23.32
CA GLY A 307 54.93 -14.20 -24.49
C GLY A 307 55.16 -15.57 -25.15
N SER A 308 56.34 -16.17 -25.06
CA SER A 308 56.61 -17.54 -25.56
C SER A 308 55.87 -18.58 -24.71
N GLN A 309 55.93 -18.45 -23.40
CA GLN A 309 55.21 -19.38 -22.53
C GLN A 309 53.72 -19.27 -22.70
N LEU A 310 53.12 -18.06 -22.78
CA LEU A 310 51.71 -17.89 -23.01
C LEU A 310 51.24 -18.55 -24.28
N LYS A 311 52.04 -18.51 -25.34
CA LYS A 311 51.73 -19.17 -26.63
C LYS A 311 51.88 -20.70 -26.52
N ASN A 312 52.95 -21.18 -25.91
CA ASN A 312 53.28 -22.58 -25.85
C ASN A 312 52.43 -23.35 -24.84
N ASN A 313 52.02 -22.69 -23.77
CA ASN A 313 51.16 -23.26 -22.70
C ASN A 313 49.65 -23.10 -22.97
N PHE A 314 49.27 -22.56 -24.13
CA PHE A 314 47.86 -22.41 -24.50
C PHE A 314 47.19 -23.79 -24.57
N SER A 315 46.13 -23.95 -23.86
CA SER A 315 45.33 -25.15 -23.77
C SER A 315 43.84 -24.86 -23.89
N GLN A 316 43.11 -25.86 -24.38
CA GLN A 316 41.67 -25.82 -24.49
C GLN A 316 41.11 -27.17 -24.02
N TYR A 317 39.94 -27.13 -23.40
CA TYR A 317 39.28 -28.33 -22.94
C TYR A 317 37.76 -28.25 -23.09
N ILE A 318 37.12 -29.38 -23.27
CA ILE A 318 35.70 -29.59 -23.17
C ILE A 318 35.51 -30.71 -22.17
N SER A 319 34.58 -30.54 -21.21
CA SER A 319 34.31 -31.51 -20.17
C SER A 319 32.81 -31.76 -20.03
N LEU A 320 32.46 -33.02 -19.83
CA LEU A 320 31.11 -33.44 -19.46
C LEU A 320 31.15 -33.99 -18.06
N ASN A 321 30.48 -33.33 -17.13
CA ASN A 321 30.50 -33.66 -15.72
C ASN A 321 29.15 -34.24 -15.28
N LEU A 322 29.14 -35.52 -14.91
CA LEU A 322 28.00 -36.21 -14.33
C LEU A 322 28.23 -36.35 -12.81
N ASN A 323 27.40 -35.69 -12.02
CA ASN A 323 27.43 -35.82 -10.56
C ASN A 323 26.24 -36.67 -10.09
N ILE A 324 26.51 -37.76 -9.41
CA ILE A 324 25.49 -38.70 -8.86
C ILE A 324 25.58 -38.66 -7.35
N PRO A 325 24.58 -38.03 -6.65
CA PRO A 325 24.59 -38.02 -5.18
C PRO A 325 24.23 -39.39 -4.61
N ILE A 326 25.18 -40.03 -3.93
CA ILE A 326 24.96 -41.34 -3.30
C ILE A 326 24.56 -41.18 -1.84
N PHE A 327 25.29 -40.37 -1.10
CA PHE A 327 25.03 -40.13 0.32
C PHE A 327 25.51 -38.71 0.69
N ASN A 328 24.62 -37.91 1.23
CA ASN A 328 24.87 -36.53 1.62
C ASN A 328 24.54 -36.23 3.10
N ARG A 329 24.78 -37.17 3.95
CA ARG A 329 24.55 -37.01 5.40
C ARG A 329 23.11 -36.60 5.75
N PHE A 330 22.11 -37.14 5.05
CA PHE A 330 20.67 -36.84 5.19
C PHE A 330 20.25 -35.41 4.87
N GLN A 331 21.12 -34.59 4.33
CA GLN A 331 20.81 -33.17 3.99
C GLN A 331 19.58 -33.06 3.08
N THR A 332 19.53 -33.78 1.97
CA THR A 332 18.39 -33.78 1.05
C THR A 332 17.10 -34.25 1.73
N ARG A 333 17.17 -35.30 2.54
CA ARG A 333 16.02 -35.80 3.30
C ARG A 333 15.46 -34.72 4.23
N ASN A 334 16.32 -34.00 4.94
CA ASN A 334 15.91 -32.94 5.86
C ASN A 334 15.38 -31.74 5.11
N SER A 335 15.98 -31.33 3.96
CA SER A 335 15.48 -30.27 3.11
C SER A 335 14.07 -30.57 2.57
N ILE A 336 13.79 -31.82 2.16
CA ILE A 336 12.45 -32.23 1.72
C ILE A 336 11.44 -32.16 2.89
N ARG A 337 11.85 -32.56 4.10
CA ARG A 337 10.99 -32.47 5.29
C ARG A 337 10.70 -31.01 5.65
N SER A 338 11.72 -30.15 5.60
CA SER A 338 11.54 -28.71 5.82
C SER A 338 10.55 -28.12 4.80
N ALA A 339 10.74 -28.38 3.51
CA ALA A 339 9.83 -27.89 2.48
C ALA A 339 8.38 -28.40 2.64
N ARG A 340 8.17 -29.58 3.23
CA ARG A 340 6.83 -30.07 3.56
C ARG A 340 6.20 -29.31 4.73
N ILE A 341 7.00 -28.99 5.76
CA ILE A 341 6.55 -28.16 6.88
C ILE A 341 6.22 -26.76 6.38
N ASP A 342 7.01 -26.19 5.45
CA ASP A 342 6.74 -24.90 4.83
C ASP A 342 5.42 -24.91 4.03
N LEU A 343 5.12 -26.01 3.32
CA LEU A 343 3.83 -26.22 2.66
C LEU A 343 2.67 -26.23 3.67
N GLU A 344 2.81 -26.95 4.78
CA GLU A 344 1.80 -26.99 5.84
C GLU A 344 1.60 -25.59 6.46
N ASN A 345 2.67 -24.85 6.74
CA ASN A 345 2.60 -23.48 7.21
C ASN A 345 1.89 -22.57 6.21
N GLN A 346 2.13 -22.74 4.91
CA GLN A 346 1.47 -21.96 3.88
C GLN A 346 -0.03 -22.29 3.76
N GLN A 347 -0.42 -23.56 4.00
CA GLN A 347 -1.82 -23.94 4.09
C GLN A 347 -2.51 -23.27 5.29
N LEU A 348 -1.86 -23.29 6.46
CA LEU A 348 -2.37 -22.60 7.65
C LEU A 348 -2.48 -21.09 7.45
N GLN A 349 -1.54 -20.48 6.70
CA GLN A 349 -1.60 -19.07 6.37
C GLN A 349 -2.80 -18.73 5.44
N LEU A 350 -3.08 -19.58 4.45
CA LEU A 350 -4.27 -19.45 3.61
C LEU A 350 -5.56 -19.54 4.44
N ASP A 351 -5.64 -20.51 5.34
CA ASP A 351 -6.80 -20.69 6.21
C ASP A 351 -6.97 -19.52 7.19
N ASN A 352 -5.86 -18.97 7.70
CA ASN A 352 -5.89 -17.75 8.52
C ASN A 352 -6.37 -16.53 7.73
N THR A 353 -5.89 -16.36 6.50
CA THR A 353 -6.36 -15.27 5.62
C THR A 353 -7.86 -15.36 5.35
N LYS A 354 -8.38 -16.57 5.09
CA LYS A 354 -9.82 -16.80 4.93
C LYS A 354 -10.62 -16.45 6.18
N LYS A 355 -10.12 -16.83 7.37
CA LYS A 355 -10.77 -16.48 8.66
C LYS A 355 -10.75 -14.97 8.91
N THR A 356 -9.65 -14.30 8.59
CA THR A 356 -9.52 -12.85 8.71
C THR A 356 -10.53 -12.14 7.80
N LEU A 357 -10.60 -12.52 6.54
CA LEU A 357 -11.57 -12.00 5.59
C LEU A 357 -13.03 -12.21 6.07
N TYR A 358 -13.35 -13.39 6.60
CA TYR A 358 -14.67 -13.65 7.14
C TYR A 358 -15.02 -12.76 8.34
N LYS A 359 -14.04 -12.58 9.25
CA LYS A 359 -14.16 -11.66 10.39
C LYS A 359 -14.40 -10.22 9.95
N GLU A 360 -13.64 -9.73 8.98
CA GLU A 360 -13.77 -8.37 8.42
C GLU A 360 -15.16 -8.16 7.81
N ILE A 361 -15.64 -9.11 7.03
CA ILE A 361 -16.99 -9.08 6.44
C ILE A 361 -18.06 -9.05 7.52
N GLN A 362 -17.93 -9.87 8.57
CA GLN A 362 -18.86 -9.83 9.70
C GLN A 362 -18.84 -8.48 10.42
N GLN A 363 -17.67 -7.91 10.63
CA GLN A 363 -17.55 -6.60 11.27
C GLN A 363 -18.25 -5.50 10.45
N VAL A 364 -17.97 -5.46 9.14
CA VAL A 364 -18.62 -4.49 8.23
C VAL A 364 -20.14 -4.69 8.22
N TYR A 365 -20.61 -5.93 8.18
CA TYR A 365 -22.04 -6.24 8.21
C TYR A 365 -22.75 -5.76 9.49
N TYR A 366 -22.17 -6.06 10.67
CA TYR A 366 -22.72 -5.60 11.94
C TYR A 366 -22.64 -4.08 12.10
N ASN A 367 -21.56 -3.47 11.60
CA ASN A 367 -21.43 -2.02 11.58
C ASN A 367 -22.50 -1.38 10.68
N ALA A 368 -22.79 -1.98 9.52
CA ALA A 368 -23.85 -1.50 8.63
C ALA A 368 -25.24 -1.59 9.27
N LEU A 369 -25.56 -2.71 9.93
CA LEU A 369 -26.80 -2.84 10.69
C LEU A 369 -26.93 -1.77 11.78
N ASN A 370 -25.86 -1.59 12.58
CA ASN A 370 -25.83 -0.59 13.63
C ASN A 370 -25.96 0.85 13.06
N ALA A 371 -25.27 1.14 11.95
CA ALA A 371 -25.33 2.45 11.32
C ALA A 371 -26.74 2.76 10.75
N GLN A 372 -27.41 1.78 10.19
CA GLN A 372 -28.80 1.90 9.72
C GLN A 372 -29.76 2.22 10.86
N GLU A 373 -29.72 1.46 11.95
CA GLU A 373 -30.55 1.69 13.13
C GLU A 373 -30.24 3.04 13.80
N LYS A 374 -28.96 3.40 13.87
CA LYS A 374 -28.51 4.69 14.40
C LYS A 374 -29.03 5.84 13.55
N GLU A 375 -29.02 5.75 12.22
CA GLU A 375 -29.55 6.78 11.34
C GLU A 375 -31.05 6.96 11.55
N GLN A 376 -31.83 5.86 11.59
CA GLN A 376 -33.25 5.91 11.80
C GLN A 376 -33.58 6.55 13.15
N SER A 377 -32.95 6.09 14.22
CA SER A 377 -33.18 6.61 15.58
C SER A 377 -32.77 8.09 15.70
N SER A 378 -31.65 8.49 15.08
CA SER A 378 -31.19 9.89 15.06
C SER A 378 -32.13 10.78 14.26
N ALA A 379 -32.71 10.29 13.16
CA ALA A 379 -33.70 11.04 12.39
C ALA A 379 -34.96 11.34 13.22
N ASP A 380 -35.47 10.35 13.97
CA ASP A 380 -36.61 10.54 14.88
C ASP A 380 -36.26 11.49 16.04
N ALA A 381 -35.03 11.40 16.57
CA ALA A 381 -34.53 12.31 17.61
C ALA A 381 -34.43 13.75 17.12
N VAL A 382 -33.92 13.99 15.89
CA VAL A 382 -33.86 15.34 15.28
C VAL A 382 -35.27 15.91 15.11
N LYS A 383 -36.22 15.13 14.61
CA LYS A 383 -37.61 15.59 14.46
C LYS A 383 -38.18 16.05 15.79
N SER A 384 -38.10 15.21 16.82
CA SER A 384 -38.65 15.50 18.15
C SER A 384 -37.96 16.66 18.83
N SER A 385 -36.60 16.72 18.76
CA SER A 385 -35.82 17.82 19.38
C SER A 385 -36.03 19.15 18.65
N LYS A 386 -36.22 19.14 17.33
CA LYS A 386 -36.57 20.33 16.55
C LYS A 386 -37.91 20.90 16.96
N ASP A 387 -38.94 20.06 17.07
CA ASP A 387 -40.27 20.46 17.49
C ASP A 387 -40.23 21.05 18.92
N ALA A 388 -39.50 20.40 19.85
CA ALA A 388 -39.30 20.87 21.20
C ALA A 388 -38.58 22.22 21.23
N PHE A 389 -37.55 22.40 20.43
CA PHE A 389 -36.80 23.66 20.33
C PHE A 389 -37.68 24.79 19.79
N GLN A 390 -38.47 24.58 18.76
CA GLN A 390 -39.39 25.57 18.20
C GLN A 390 -40.43 26.01 19.23
N LEU A 391 -41.01 25.06 19.98
CA LEU A 391 -41.95 25.39 21.07
C LEU A 391 -41.29 26.15 22.21
N MET A 392 -40.06 25.76 22.57
CA MET A 392 -39.30 26.44 23.63
C MET A 392 -38.89 27.85 23.19
N GLN A 393 -38.49 28.03 21.94
CA GLN A 393 -38.18 29.33 21.34
C GLN A 393 -39.43 30.25 21.44
N ALA A 394 -40.60 29.77 21.04
CA ALA A 394 -41.84 30.56 21.13
C ALA A 394 -42.22 30.89 22.57
N LYS A 395 -42.02 29.97 23.55
CA LYS A 395 -42.23 30.27 24.97
C LYS A 395 -41.27 31.34 25.48
N TYR A 396 -40.00 31.22 25.17
CA TYR A 396 -38.96 32.18 25.57
C TYR A 396 -39.23 33.56 24.96
N GLU A 397 -39.64 33.64 23.69
CA GLU A 397 -40.00 34.87 23.02
C GLU A 397 -41.20 35.60 23.67
N ASN A 398 -42.12 34.83 24.25
CA ASN A 398 -43.28 35.35 24.98
C ASN A 398 -43.03 35.53 26.52
N GLY A 399 -41.78 35.40 26.97
CA GLY A 399 -41.41 35.54 28.39
C GLY A 399 -41.92 34.41 29.31
N LYS A 400 -42.26 33.26 28.76
CA LYS A 400 -42.80 32.10 29.47
C LYS A 400 -41.76 30.97 29.70
N ALA A 401 -40.51 31.17 29.29
CA ALA A 401 -39.39 30.28 29.54
C ALA A 401 -38.14 31.10 29.88
N THR A 402 -37.21 30.48 30.60
CA THR A 402 -35.89 31.06 30.93
C THR A 402 -34.88 30.88 29.78
N ILE A 403 -33.85 31.71 29.79
CA ILE A 403 -32.73 31.58 28.83
C ILE A 403 -32.01 30.24 28.97
N THR A 404 -31.98 29.65 30.16
CA THR A 404 -31.38 28.35 30.42
C THR A 404 -32.17 27.24 29.74
N GLU A 405 -33.50 27.22 29.86
CA GLU A 405 -34.37 26.25 29.19
C GLU A 405 -34.29 26.38 27.66
N PHE A 406 -34.21 27.60 27.15
CA PHE A 406 -33.99 27.86 25.71
C PHE A 406 -32.67 27.28 25.23
N ASN A 407 -31.55 27.56 25.93
CA ASN A 407 -30.23 27.09 25.58
C ASN A 407 -30.13 25.56 25.68
N GLU A 408 -30.73 24.92 26.69
CA GLU A 408 -30.79 23.48 26.81
C GLU A 408 -31.51 22.84 25.65
N SER A 409 -32.70 23.32 25.28
CA SER A 409 -33.47 22.81 24.18
C SER A 409 -32.76 23.02 22.82
N LYS A 410 -32.13 24.18 22.64
CA LYS A 410 -31.27 24.45 21.46
C LYS A 410 -30.11 23.47 21.37
N ASN A 411 -29.38 23.25 22.44
CA ASN A 411 -28.22 22.37 22.49
C ASN A 411 -28.62 20.91 22.20
N ASN A 412 -29.78 20.45 22.71
CA ASN A 412 -30.33 19.13 22.46
C ASN A 412 -30.67 18.96 20.96
N TYR A 413 -31.26 19.98 20.34
CA TYR A 413 -31.56 19.95 18.89
C TYR A 413 -30.29 19.90 18.05
N LEU A 414 -29.31 20.77 18.29
CA LEU A 414 -28.06 20.83 17.53
C LEU A 414 -27.22 19.57 17.73
N LYS A 415 -27.24 18.98 18.93
CA LYS A 415 -26.60 17.69 19.17
C LYS A 415 -27.26 16.58 18.37
N SER A 416 -28.59 16.49 18.38
CA SER A 416 -29.32 15.48 17.58
C SER A 416 -29.05 15.65 16.09
N GLU A 417 -28.94 16.88 15.58
CA GLU A 417 -28.59 17.18 14.19
C GLU A 417 -27.19 16.66 13.85
N SER A 418 -26.21 16.89 14.73
CA SER A 418 -24.84 16.38 14.57
C SER A 418 -24.79 14.85 14.60
N ASP A 419 -25.54 14.22 15.51
CA ASP A 419 -25.62 12.76 15.63
C ASP A 419 -26.25 12.13 14.37
N LEU A 420 -27.26 12.77 13.77
CA LEU A 420 -27.88 12.31 12.50
C LEU A 420 -26.89 12.42 11.33
N VAL A 421 -26.18 13.54 11.24
CA VAL A 421 -25.15 13.71 10.19
C VAL A 421 -24.11 12.60 10.27
N GLN A 422 -23.60 12.35 11.46
CA GLN A 422 -22.62 11.26 11.67
C GLN A 422 -23.21 9.90 11.26
N ALA A 423 -24.43 9.59 11.70
CA ALA A 423 -25.08 8.33 11.42
C ALA A 423 -25.30 8.09 9.91
N ARG A 424 -25.66 9.15 9.16
CA ARG A 424 -25.83 9.06 7.69
C ARG A 424 -24.56 8.73 6.97
N TYR A 425 -23.46 9.46 7.24
CA TYR A 425 -22.18 9.20 6.57
C TYR A 425 -21.59 7.86 6.98
N GLU A 426 -21.78 7.43 8.22
CA GLU A 426 -21.39 6.10 8.70
C GLU A 426 -22.17 5.00 7.95
N ASN A 427 -23.50 5.15 7.81
CA ASN A 427 -24.34 4.21 7.09
C ASN A 427 -23.94 4.12 5.61
N LEU A 428 -23.77 5.26 4.94
CA LEU A 428 -23.29 5.32 3.55
C LEU A 428 -21.98 4.56 3.35
N TYR A 429 -20.99 4.82 4.21
CA TYR A 429 -19.68 4.20 4.12
C TYR A 429 -19.75 2.69 4.34
N GLN A 430 -20.48 2.22 5.36
CA GLN A 430 -20.59 0.80 5.65
C GLN A 430 -21.31 0.04 4.52
N HIS A 431 -22.34 0.62 3.91
CA HIS A 431 -22.99 0.04 2.74
C HIS A 431 -22.05 -0.04 1.53
N ALA A 432 -21.30 1.02 1.25
CA ALA A 432 -20.31 1.01 0.18
C ALA A 432 -19.23 -0.06 0.40
N LEU A 433 -18.78 -0.27 1.66
CA LEU A 433 -17.84 -1.32 2.00
C LEU A 433 -18.41 -2.73 1.75
N ILE A 434 -19.68 -2.99 2.07
CA ILE A 434 -20.31 -4.28 1.77
C ILE A 434 -20.25 -4.57 0.26
N GLU A 435 -20.64 -3.60 -0.57
CA GLU A 435 -20.59 -3.75 -2.02
C GLU A 435 -19.15 -3.93 -2.54
N PHE A 436 -18.19 -3.25 -1.93
CA PHE A 436 -16.76 -3.42 -2.25
C PHE A 436 -16.23 -4.82 -1.89
N TYR A 437 -16.67 -5.42 -0.77
CA TYR A 437 -16.32 -6.81 -0.44
C TYR A 437 -16.91 -7.81 -1.44
N ARG A 438 -18.01 -7.46 -2.10
CA ARG A 438 -18.63 -8.23 -3.19
C ARG A 438 -17.92 -8.03 -4.55
N GLY A 439 -16.92 -7.16 -4.62
CA GLY A 439 -16.13 -6.89 -5.83
C GLY A 439 -16.66 -5.75 -6.68
N LYS A 440 -17.58 -4.91 -6.17
CA LYS A 440 -18.01 -3.69 -6.86
C LYS A 440 -17.04 -2.54 -6.54
N GLU A 441 -17.08 -1.47 -7.37
CA GLU A 441 -16.32 -0.25 -7.11
C GLU A 441 -16.92 0.52 -5.93
N LEU A 442 -16.06 1.23 -5.16
CA LEU A 442 -16.48 2.17 -4.14
C LEU A 442 -17.04 3.43 -4.83
N ASN A 443 -18.37 3.56 -4.82
CA ASN A 443 -19.09 4.72 -5.34
C ASN A 443 -20.11 5.20 -4.30
N PHE A 444 -20.10 6.50 -4.02
CA PHE A 444 -21.17 7.24 -3.35
C PHE A 444 -21.11 8.73 -3.70
#